data_b15e8ba6251b473f711fad2b519c2566
#
_entry.id   b15e8ba6251b473f711fad2b519c2566
#
_cell.length_a   1.000
_cell.length_b   1.000
_cell.length_c   1.000
_cell.angle_alpha   90.00
_cell.angle_beta   90.00
_cell.angle_gamma   90.00
#
_symmetry.space_group_name_H-M   'P 1'
#
loop_
_entity.id
_entity.type
_entity.pdbx_description
1 polymer ?
#
loop_
_entity_poly.entity_id
_entity_poly.type
_entity_poly.pdbx_seq_one_letter_code
_entity_poly.pdbx_strand_id
1 'polypeptide(L)'
;MKRGKKLCCATLILGMLMPQVMGSGAVSEAASGKWRHNAKGWWYSYSDGSYAKNTWEKIGGKWYYFDASGYMVTGWKQIKGKWYYFDASGCMVTGWKQIDGKWYLFSGSGVMVTGWKQTSNKNQSTKNWYFFKSNGVMVTGWKKISGKWYFFNASGVMVTGTRTIGGKEYTFGRDGALMESELATAKVGDVILFGLYEQDDDLSNGREDIEWIVLDKTADGKLLVVSRYALISTDYYDEEHVGVDWEYSTLRTWLNTTFLDESFTKAEKAMIPTTIVKGDANSDSGYIDNYETEDKVFLLSIEEANKYFKNDDTEEGREDGHSVERAAKPTAYAKNHGADPYEWKESDPVEKKKFNGTCRWWLRTVGHNDLYAAEVGWYGEIDYDGSRNESPRPVRPAMYIQP
;
A
#
# COMPACT_ATOMS: atom_id res chain seq x y z
N MET A 1 -1.67 -45.09 -44.50
CA MET A 1 -1.48 -45.19 -43.04
C MET A 1 -0.70 -43.96 -42.55
N LYS A 2 -1.34 -42.90 -42.12
CA LYS A 2 -0.68 -41.72 -41.56
C LYS A 2 -0.88 -41.75 -40.03
N ARG A 3 0.19 -42.04 -39.27
CA ARG A 3 0.22 -41.96 -37.81
C ARG A 3 0.20 -40.47 -37.40
N GLY A 4 -0.91 -40.00 -36.86
CA GLY A 4 -1.01 -38.68 -36.25
C GLY A 4 -0.17 -38.61 -35.01
N LYS A 5 0.90 -37.84 -35.02
CA LYS A 5 1.70 -37.51 -33.83
C LYS A 5 0.88 -36.62 -32.93
N LYS A 6 0.53 -37.09 -31.74
CA LYS A 6 -0.03 -36.26 -30.64
C LYS A 6 1.09 -35.39 -30.08
N LEU A 7 1.10 -34.12 -30.43
CA LEU A 7 2.00 -33.13 -29.78
C LEU A 7 1.35 -32.67 -28.48
N CYS A 8 1.78 -33.23 -27.35
CA CYS A 8 1.38 -32.76 -26.03
C CYS A 8 2.46 -31.81 -25.49
N CYS A 9 2.07 -30.61 -25.11
CA CYS A 9 2.93 -29.61 -24.46
C CYS A 9 3.67 -30.21 -23.28
N ALA A 10 5.00 -30.26 -23.37
CA ALA A 10 5.87 -30.56 -22.25
C ALA A 10 6.06 -29.30 -21.40
N THR A 11 5.45 -29.24 -20.22
CA THR A 11 5.78 -28.25 -19.18
C THR A 11 6.38 -29.00 -18.01
N LEU A 12 7.64 -28.69 -17.68
CA LEU A 12 8.34 -29.23 -16.51
C LEU A 12 7.55 -28.90 -15.23
N ILE A 13 7.29 -29.93 -14.43
CA ILE A 13 6.60 -29.83 -13.14
C ILE A 13 7.65 -29.78 -12.04
N LEU A 14 7.72 -28.65 -11.33
CA LEU A 14 8.30 -28.61 -9.99
C LEU A 14 7.16 -28.92 -9.02
N GLY A 15 7.34 -29.94 -8.19
CA GLY A 15 6.31 -30.44 -7.28
C GLY A 15 5.93 -29.39 -6.24
N MET A 16 4.64 -29.01 -6.24
CA MET A 16 3.98 -28.34 -5.13
C MET A 16 2.92 -29.27 -4.56
N LEU A 17 3.02 -29.54 -3.25
CA LEU A 17 1.97 -30.20 -2.48
C LEU A 17 0.66 -29.41 -2.63
N MET A 18 -0.40 -30.07 -3.08
CA MET A 18 -1.75 -29.51 -3.09
C MET A 18 -2.28 -29.44 -1.66
N PRO A 19 -2.88 -28.32 -1.22
CA PRO A 19 -3.67 -28.35 0.01
C PRO A 19 -4.94 -29.19 -0.22
N GLN A 20 -5.12 -30.20 0.61
CA GLN A 20 -6.31 -31.04 0.63
C GLN A 20 -7.54 -30.23 1.03
N VAL A 21 -8.40 -29.92 0.08
CA VAL A 21 -9.83 -29.70 0.32
C VAL A 21 -10.57 -30.62 -0.66
N MET A 22 -10.51 -31.89 -0.37
CA MET A 22 -11.39 -32.88 -0.98
C MET A 22 -12.06 -33.64 0.16
N GLY A 23 -13.39 -33.64 0.17
CA GLY A 23 -14.14 -34.60 0.94
C GLY A 23 -13.66 -36.02 0.60
N SER A 24 -13.60 -36.87 1.59
CA SER A 24 -13.06 -38.22 1.59
C SER A 24 -13.53 -39.08 0.40
N GLY A 25 -12.76 -39.01 -0.67
CA GLY A 25 -12.76 -39.95 -1.77
C GLY A 25 -11.32 -40.09 -2.19
N ALA A 26 -10.71 -41.26 -1.99
CA ALA A 26 -9.33 -41.56 -2.38
C ALA A 26 -9.16 -41.23 -3.86
N VAL A 27 -8.23 -40.31 -4.18
CA VAL A 27 -7.79 -40.10 -5.56
C VAL A 27 -6.85 -41.25 -5.91
N SER A 28 -7.42 -42.36 -6.40
CA SER A 28 -6.62 -43.42 -6.98
C SER A 28 -6.08 -42.98 -8.35
N GLU A 29 -4.83 -43.31 -8.69
CA GLU A 29 -4.46 -43.37 -10.11
C GLU A 29 -5.54 -44.16 -10.82
N ALA A 30 -6.03 -43.65 -11.97
CA ALA A 30 -7.13 -44.30 -12.68
C ALA A 30 -6.82 -45.79 -12.88
N ALA A 31 -7.76 -46.65 -12.49
CA ALA A 31 -7.69 -48.04 -12.78
C ALA A 31 -7.32 -48.24 -14.25
N SER A 32 -6.49 -49.24 -14.58
CA SER A 32 -6.06 -49.49 -15.94
C SER A 32 -7.25 -49.56 -16.88
N GLY A 33 -7.30 -48.67 -17.87
CA GLY A 33 -8.45 -48.57 -18.77
C GLY A 33 -8.00 -48.14 -20.19
N LYS A 34 -8.95 -47.98 -21.06
CA LYS A 34 -8.73 -47.66 -22.47
C LYS A 34 -9.64 -46.49 -22.90
N TRP A 35 -9.03 -45.62 -23.69
CA TRP A 35 -9.80 -44.59 -24.40
C TRP A 35 -10.67 -45.24 -25.49
N ARG A 36 -11.93 -44.83 -25.54
CA ARG A 36 -12.92 -45.22 -26.52
C ARG A 36 -13.50 -43.95 -27.18
N HIS A 37 -14.03 -44.07 -28.38
CA HIS A 37 -14.60 -43.00 -29.16
C HIS A 37 -15.80 -43.48 -30.00
N ASN A 38 -16.80 -42.64 -30.10
CA ASN A 38 -17.93 -42.78 -31.07
C ASN A 38 -18.29 -41.41 -31.60
N ALA A 39 -19.38 -41.30 -32.36
CA ALA A 39 -19.86 -40.05 -32.94
C ALA A 39 -20.21 -38.95 -31.91
N LYS A 40 -20.46 -39.33 -30.63
CA LYS A 40 -20.78 -38.37 -29.54
C LYS A 40 -19.53 -37.85 -28.82
N GLY A 41 -18.40 -38.59 -28.86
CA GLY A 41 -17.16 -38.14 -28.21
C GLY A 41 -16.31 -39.27 -27.65
N TRP A 42 -15.33 -38.87 -26.83
CA TRP A 42 -14.40 -39.77 -26.15
C TRP A 42 -14.87 -40.09 -24.74
N TRP A 43 -14.65 -41.36 -24.30
CA TRP A 43 -14.84 -41.79 -22.91
C TRP A 43 -13.69 -42.73 -22.49
N TYR A 44 -13.54 -42.95 -21.19
CA TYR A 44 -12.55 -43.83 -20.61
C TYR A 44 -13.22 -45.02 -19.97
N SER A 45 -12.99 -46.21 -20.53
CA SER A 45 -13.55 -47.48 -19.99
C SER A 45 -12.50 -48.23 -19.18
N TYR A 46 -12.90 -48.75 -18.02
CA TYR A 46 -12.07 -49.53 -17.16
C TYR A 46 -12.05 -51.02 -17.57
N SER A 47 -11.15 -51.80 -16.94
CA SER A 47 -10.96 -53.23 -17.25
C SER A 47 -12.19 -54.08 -16.83
N ASP A 48 -12.99 -53.63 -15.88
CA ASP A 48 -14.24 -54.26 -15.44
C ASP A 48 -15.46 -53.98 -16.31
N GLY A 49 -15.27 -53.20 -17.37
CA GLY A 49 -16.36 -52.79 -18.28
C GLY A 49 -17.10 -51.53 -17.88
N SER A 50 -16.86 -50.95 -16.69
CA SER A 50 -17.38 -49.67 -16.28
C SER A 50 -16.65 -48.54 -16.98
N TYR A 51 -17.14 -47.26 -16.80
CA TYR A 51 -16.50 -46.07 -17.40
C TYR A 51 -16.65 -44.84 -16.50
N ALA A 52 -15.72 -43.92 -16.65
CA ALA A 52 -15.70 -42.64 -15.92
C ALA A 52 -16.98 -41.83 -16.22
N LYS A 53 -17.65 -41.33 -15.18
CA LYS A 53 -18.94 -40.63 -15.30
C LYS A 53 -19.07 -39.61 -14.17
N ASN A 54 -19.33 -38.34 -14.52
CA ASN A 54 -19.48 -37.22 -13.56
C ASN A 54 -18.31 -37.14 -12.56
N THR A 55 -17.09 -37.39 -13.05
CA THR A 55 -15.88 -37.51 -12.22
C THR A 55 -14.64 -36.94 -12.88
N TRP A 56 -13.66 -36.65 -12.04
CA TRP A 56 -12.31 -36.29 -12.45
C TRP A 56 -11.45 -37.56 -12.54
N GLU A 57 -10.67 -37.66 -13.63
CA GLU A 57 -9.70 -38.74 -13.81
C GLU A 57 -8.32 -38.20 -14.16
N LYS A 58 -7.30 -38.77 -13.54
CA LYS A 58 -5.91 -38.50 -13.91
C LYS A 58 -5.38 -39.63 -14.76
N ILE A 59 -5.27 -39.39 -16.05
CA ILE A 59 -4.87 -40.39 -17.03
C ILE A 59 -3.56 -39.96 -17.71
N GLY A 60 -2.52 -40.78 -17.61
CA GLY A 60 -1.21 -40.42 -18.17
C GLY A 60 -0.63 -39.14 -17.61
N GLY A 61 -0.84 -38.85 -16.32
CA GLY A 61 -0.37 -37.64 -15.64
C GLY A 61 -1.20 -36.38 -15.89
N LYS A 62 -2.24 -36.45 -16.70
CA LYS A 62 -3.12 -35.31 -17.05
C LYS A 62 -4.51 -35.46 -16.46
N TRP A 63 -5.14 -34.34 -16.10
CA TRP A 63 -6.49 -34.32 -15.56
C TRP A 63 -7.52 -34.16 -16.67
N TYR A 64 -8.57 -34.96 -16.59
CA TYR A 64 -9.76 -34.97 -17.46
C TYR A 64 -10.99 -34.90 -16.58
N TYR A 65 -12.08 -34.41 -17.14
CA TYR A 65 -13.39 -34.51 -16.53
C TYR A 65 -14.36 -35.21 -17.47
N PHE A 66 -15.15 -36.13 -16.95
CA PHE A 66 -16.19 -36.84 -17.71
C PHE A 66 -17.54 -36.35 -17.23
N ASP A 67 -18.43 -36.02 -18.16
CA ASP A 67 -19.77 -35.55 -17.84
C ASP A 67 -20.70 -36.65 -17.29
N ALA A 68 -21.94 -36.30 -16.97
CA ALA A 68 -22.90 -37.26 -16.43
C ALA A 68 -23.24 -38.39 -17.41
N SER A 69 -23.02 -38.19 -18.72
CA SER A 69 -23.18 -39.20 -19.77
C SER A 69 -21.89 -40.05 -19.97
N GLY A 70 -20.79 -39.70 -19.26
CA GLY A 70 -19.51 -40.38 -19.34
C GLY A 70 -18.63 -39.91 -20.49
N TYR A 71 -18.98 -38.82 -21.20
CA TYR A 71 -18.12 -38.29 -22.23
C TYR A 71 -17.10 -37.29 -21.68
N MET A 72 -15.90 -37.33 -22.24
CA MET A 72 -14.81 -36.41 -21.93
C MET A 72 -15.19 -34.98 -22.31
N VAL A 73 -15.07 -34.07 -21.34
CA VAL A 73 -15.35 -32.66 -21.51
C VAL A 73 -14.22 -31.94 -22.26
N THR A 74 -14.58 -31.04 -23.16
CA THR A 74 -13.69 -30.06 -23.81
C THR A 74 -14.26 -28.66 -23.67
N GLY A 75 -13.41 -27.63 -23.78
CA GLY A 75 -13.85 -26.24 -23.62
C GLY A 75 -14.18 -25.85 -22.19
N TRP A 76 -15.03 -24.84 -22.02
CA TRP A 76 -15.43 -24.32 -20.72
C TRP A 76 -16.38 -25.25 -19.98
N LYS A 77 -16.12 -25.48 -18.70
CA LYS A 77 -17.01 -26.26 -17.81
C LYS A 77 -17.02 -25.68 -16.42
N GLN A 78 -18.23 -25.51 -15.87
CA GLN A 78 -18.42 -25.22 -14.47
C GLN A 78 -18.61 -26.53 -13.70
N ILE A 79 -17.80 -26.74 -12.64
CA ILE A 79 -17.84 -27.92 -11.81
C ILE A 79 -17.85 -27.46 -10.35
N LYS A 80 -18.90 -27.80 -9.61
CA LYS A 80 -19.11 -27.37 -8.20
C LYS A 80 -18.88 -25.85 -8.00
N GLY A 81 -19.44 -25.03 -8.89
CA GLY A 81 -19.39 -23.57 -8.83
C GLY A 81 -18.07 -22.95 -9.32
N LYS A 82 -17.04 -23.75 -9.65
CA LYS A 82 -15.73 -23.25 -10.16
C LYS A 82 -15.64 -23.47 -11.66
N TRP A 83 -15.04 -22.50 -12.39
CA TRP A 83 -14.82 -22.60 -13.82
C TRP A 83 -13.46 -23.23 -14.14
N TYR A 84 -13.48 -24.14 -15.11
CA TYR A 84 -12.33 -24.84 -15.68
C TYR A 84 -12.37 -24.73 -17.21
N TYR A 85 -11.22 -24.90 -17.82
CA TYR A 85 -11.12 -25.03 -19.28
C TYR A 85 -10.36 -26.30 -19.62
N PHE A 86 -10.88 -27.05 -20.58
CA PHE A 86 -10.27 -28.25 -21.11
C PHE A 86 -9.91 -28.00 -22.58
N ASP A 87 -8.68 -28.33 -22.96
CA ASP A 87 -8.25 -28.18 -24.33
C ASP A 87 -8.96 -29.14 -25.29
N ALA A 88 -8.70 -29.05 -26.59
CA ALA A 88 -9.31 -29.91 -27.59
C ALA A 88 -8.99 -31.41 -27.40
N SER A 89 -7.98 -31.75 -26.63
CA SER A 89 -7.64 -33.13 -26.25
C SER A 89 -8.29 -33.54 -24.92
N GLY A 90 -9.13 -32.67 -24.31
CA GLY A 90 -9.78 -32.90 -23.02
C GLY A 90 -8.89 -32.69 -21.81
N CYS A 91 -7.65 -32.26 -21.99
CA CYS A 91 -6.74 -32.00 -20.87
C CYS A 91 -7.14 -30.71 -20.15
N MET A 92 -7.23 -30.78 -18.80
CA MET A 92 -7.44 -29.61 -17.95
C MET A 92 -6.29 -28.61 -18.14
N VAL A 93 -6.62 -27.36 -18.40
CA VAL A 93 -5.67 -26.27 -18.57
C VAL A 93 -5.30 -25.70 -17.21
N THR A 94 -4.01 -25.39 -17.04
CA THR A 94 -3.42 -24.68 -15.89
C THR A 94 -2.52 -23.56 -16.38
N GLY A 95 -2.30 -22.53 -15.56
CA GLY A 95 -1.46 -21.39 -15.93
C GLY A 95 -2.13 -20.46 -16.94
N TRP A 96 -1.33 -19.70 -17.66
CA TRP A 96 -1.80 -18.73 -18.63
C TRP A 96 -2.32 -19.40 -19.91
N LYS A 97 -3.49 -18.95 -20.38
CA LYS A 97 -4.10 -19.47 -21.61
C LYS A 97 -4.83 -18.35 -22.36
N GLN A 98 -4.58 -18.27 -23.66
CA GLN A 98 -5.38 -17.45 -24.56
C GLN A 98 -6.52 -18.29 -25.14
N ILE A 99 -7.75 -17.80 -25.05
CA ILE A 99 -8.97 -18.44 -25.52
C ILE A 99 -9.78 -17.37 -26.25
N ASP A 100 -10.10 -17.57 -27.49
CA ASP A 100 -10.84 -16.62 -28.34
C ASP A 100 -10.27 -15.18 -28.27
N GLY A 101 -8.94 -15.07 -28.38
CA GLY A 101 -8.21 -13.80 -28.33
C GLY A 101 -8.08 -13.14 -26.95
N LYS A 102 -8.69 -13.70 -25.89
CA LYS A 102 -8.67 -13.17 -24.52
C LYS A 102 -7.74 -13.99 -23.64
N TRP A 103 -7.02 -13.32 -22.74
CA TRP A 103 -6.14 -13.99 -21.80
C TRP A 103 -6.88 -14.36 -20.50
N TYR A 104 -6.60 -15.56 -20.01
CA TYR A 104 -7.08 -16.14 -18.77
C TYR A 104 -5.93 -16.73 -18.01
N LEU A 105 -6.09 -16.85 -16.69
CA LEU A 105 -5.17 -17.55 -15.80
C LEU A 105 -5.93 -18.64 -15.06
N PHE A 106 -5.37 -19.85 -15.04
CA PHE A 106 -5.88 -20.97 -14.27
C PHE A 106 -4.89 -21.32 -13.18
N SER A 107 -5.37 -21.60 -11.97
CA SER A 107 -4.54 -22.06 -10.86
C SER A 107 -3.87 -23.40 -11.19
N GLY A 108 -2.93 -23.86 -10.36
CA GLY A 108 -2.36 -25.20 -10.47
C GLY A 108 -3.39 -26.31 -10.35
N SER A 109 -4.54 -26.04 -9.73
CA SER A 109 -5.70 -26.98 -9.66
C SER A 109 -6.69 -26.81 -10.82
N GLY A 110 -6.37 -25.99 -11.84
CA GLY A 110 -7.21 -25.75 -13.02
C GLY A 110 -8.35 -24.76 -12.82
N VAL A 111 -8.51 -24.19 -11.63
CA VAL A 111 -9.59 -23.22 -11.37
C VAL A 111 -9.26 -21.88 -12.03
N MET A 112 -10.21 -21.33 -12.80
CA MET A 112 -10.12 -20.00 -13.38
C MET A 112 -9.92 -18.93 -12.30
N VAL A 113 -8.95 -18.06 -12.49
CA VAL A 113 -8.63 -16.93 -11.59
C VAL A 113 -9.53 -15.74 -11.92
N THR A 114 -10.02 -15.07 -10.88
CA THR A 114 -10.74 -13.79 -10.96
C THR A 114 -10.19 -12.82 -9.92
N GLY A 115 -10.43 -11.51 -10.10
CA GLY A 115 -9.93 -10.48 -9.19
C GLY A 115 -8.43 -10.23 -9.30
N TRP A 116 -7.85 -9.71 -8.24
CA TRP A 116 -6.42 -9.41 -8.16
C TRP A 116 -5.56 -10.67 -8.07
N LYS A 117 -4.49 -10.70 -8.85
CA LYS A 117 -3.53 -11.80 -8.83
C LYS A 117 -2.11 -11.30 -9.05
N GLN A 118 -1.22 -11.66 -8.12
CA GLN A 118 0.21 -11.44 -8.27
C GLN A 118 0.87 -12.71 -8.81
N THR A 119 1.67 -12.56 -9.86
CA THR A 119 2.45 -13.66 -10.45
C THR A 119 3.89 -13.24 -10.64
N SER A 120 4.83 -14.14 -10.39
CA SER A 120 6.22 -13.97 -10.83
C SER A 120 6.33 -14.40 -12.30
N ASN A 121 6.92 -13.57 -13.14
CA ASN A 121 7.32 -14.00 -14.47
C ASN A 121 8.52 -14.94 -14.33
N LYS A 122 8.51 -16.10 -15.00
CA LYS A 122 9.56 -17.15 -14.86
C LYS A 122 10.99 -16.66 -15.11
N ASN A 123 11.16 -15.48 -15.73
CA ASN A 123 12.45 -14.91 -16.10
C ASN A 123 12.81 -13.60 -15.37
N GLN A 124 11.99 -13.14 -14.42
CA GLN A 124 12.24 -11.92 -13.64
C GLN A 124 11.82 -12.14 -12.19
N SER A 125 12.66 -11.73 -11.25
CA SER A 125 12.37 -11.72 -9.81
C SER A 125 11.24 -10.77 -9.40
N THR A 126 10.80 -9.89 -10.29
CA THR A 126 9.73 -8.93 -10.07
C THR A 126 8.36 -9.59 -10.11
N LYS A 127 7.63 -9.47 -9.02
CA LYS A 127 6.23 -9.87 -8.93
C LYS A 127 5.37 -8.81 -9.62
N ASN A 128 4.61 -9.21 -10.65
CA ASN A 128 3.67 -8.33 -11.37
C ASN A 128 2.24 -8.57 -10.89
N TRP A 129 1.46 -7.49 -10.77
CA TRP A 129 0.05 -7.54 -10.44
C TRP A 129 -0.79 -7.51 -11.71
N TYR A 130 -1.86 -8.33 -11.73
CA TYR A 130 -2.86 -8.45 -12.77
C TYR A 130 -4.25 -8.38 -12.14
N PHE A 131 -5.24 -7.99 -12.94
CA PHE A 131 -6.63 -8.06 -12.53
C PHE A 131 -7.46 -8.82 -13.57
N PHE A 132 -8.28 -9.76 -13.08
CA PHE A 132 -9.16 -10.56 -13.91
C PHE A 132 -10.62 -10.20 -13.58
N LYS A 133 -11.42 -9.96 -14.62
CA LYS A 133 -12.86 -9.71 -14.47
C LYS A 133 -13.55 -10.94 -13.83
N SER A 134 -14.82 -10.79 -13.41
CA SER A 134 -15.60 -11.90 -12.86
C SER A 134 -15.77 -13.08 -13.83
N ASN A 135 -15.70 -12.82 -15.14
CA ASN A 135 -15.68 -13.85 -16.19
C ASN A 135 -14.28 -14.38 -16.53
N GLY A 136 -13.26 -14.06 -15.73
CA GLY A 136 -11.89 -14.54 -15.87
C GLY A 136 -11.03 -13.82 -16.91
N VAL A 137 -11.57 -12.87 -17.68
CA VAL A 137 -10.79 -12.16 -18.70
C VAL A 137 -9.81 -11.20 -18.04
N MET A 138 -8.53 -11.30 -18.42
CA MET A 138 -7.48 -10.36 -18.00
C MET A 138 -7.81 -8.94 -18.45
N VAL A 139 -7.64 -7.98 -17.54
CA VAL A 139 -7.83 -6.55 -17.82
C VAL A 139 -6.58 -5.95 -18.46
N THR A 140 -6.80 -5.08 -19.46
CA THR A 140 -5.81 -4.17 -20.05
C THR A 140 -6.43 -2.77 -20.13
N GLY A 141 -5.58 -1.72 -20.16
CA GLY A 141 -6.05 -0.34 -20.19
C GLY A 141 -6.62 0.13 -18.83
N TRP A 142 -7.39 1.21 -18.87
CA TRP A 142 -8.00 1.83 -17.69
C TRP A 142 -9.08 0.95 -17.06
N LYS A 143 -9.06 0.84 -15.73
CA LYS A 143 -10.07 0.11 -14.96
C LYS A 143 -10.30 0.74 -13.59
N LYS A 144 -11.57 1.03 -13.28
CA LYS A 144 -11.99 1.41 -11.92
C LYS A 144 -12.29 0.15 -11.11
N ILE A 145 -11.65 0.02 -9.94
CA ILE A 145 -11.78 -1.14 -9.04
C ILE A 145 -11.94 -0.58 -7.61
N SER A 146 -13.03 -0.92 -6.96
CA SER A 146 -13.32 -0.43 -5.58
C SER A 146 -13.18 1.09 -5.40
N GLY A 147 -13.62 1.86 -6.41
CA GLY A 147 -13.57 3.32 -6.36
C GLY A 147 -12.30 3.96 -6.91
N LYS A 148 -11.17 3.26 -6.94
CA LYS A 148 -9.88 3.75 -7.43
C LYS A 148 -9.65 3.40 -8.91
N TRP A 149 -8.93 4.28 -9.65
CA TRP A 149 -8.54 4.04 -11.03
C TRP A 149 -7.17 3.38 -11.11
N TYR A 150 -7.05 2.39 -11.98
CA TYR A 150 -5.83 1.65 -12.30
C TYR A 150 -5.61 1.64 -13.79
N PHE A 151 -4.36 1.49 -14.20
CA PHE A 151 -4.02 1.25 -15.60
C PHE A 151 -3.20 -0.04 -15.72
N PHE A 152 -3.60 -0.88 -16.68
CA PHE A 152 -2.91 -2.13 -17.00
C PHE A 152 -2.32 -2.00 -18.40
N ASN A 153 -1.03 -2.25 -18.56
CA ASN A 153 -0.41 -2.19 -19.88
C ASN A 153 -0.96 -3.25 -20.85
N ALA A 154 -0.49 -3.28 -22.12
CA ALA A 154 -0.96 -4.24 -23.13
C ALA A 154 -0.73 -5.71 -22.72
N SER A 155 0.25 -5.99 -21.86
CA SER A 155 0.51 -7.33 -21.30
C SER A 155 -0.32 -7.63 -20.04
N GLY A 156 -1.22 -6.73 -19.63
CA GLY A 156 -2.07 -6.86 -18.44
C GLY A 156 -1.36 -6.58 -17.12
N VAL A 157 -0.11 -6.12 -17.14
CA VAL A 157 0.63 -5.76 -15.92
C VAL A 157 0.13 -4.42 -15.39
N MET A 158 -0.21 -4.37 -14.10
CA MET A 158 -0.56 -3.14 -13.40
C MET A 158 0.62 -2.16 -13.44
N VAL A 159 0.32 -0.91 -13.76
CA VAL A 159 1.29 0.18 -13.87
C VAL A 159 1.45 0.88 -12.51
N THR A 160 2.68 1.27 -12.17
CA THR A 160 3.03 2.06 -10.99
C THR A 160 3.97 3.20 -11.39
N GLY A 161 4.07 4.23 -10.55
CA GLY A 161 4.88 5.43 -10.83
C GLY A 161 4.34 6.26 -11.99
N THR A 162 5.10 7.28 -12.43
CA THR A 162 4.66 8.19 -13.50
C THR A 162 4.73 7.53 -14.88
N ARG A 163 3.67 7.68 -15.67
CA ARG A 163 3.56 7.12 -17.04
C ARG A 163 2.82 8.07 -17.98
N THR A 164 3.32 8.19 -19.19
CA THR A 164 2.62 8.88 -20.28
C THR A 164 1.64 7.92 -20.96
N ILE A 165 0.36 8.22 -20.90
CA ILE A 165 -0.72 7.42 -21.49
C ILE A 165 -1.56 8.33 -22.37
N GLY A 166 -1.60 8.04 -23.68
CA GLY A 166 -2.34 8.88 -24.64
C GLY A 166 -1.81 10.33 -24.73
N GLY A 167 -0.52 10.56 -24.47
CA GLY A 167 0.11 11.88 -24.51
C GLY A 167 -0.04 12.70 -23.22
N LYS A 168 -0.76 12.21 -22.22
CA LYS A 168 -0.89 12.82 -20.89
C LYS A 168 -0.12 12.02 -19.84
N GLU A 169 0.56 12.69 -18.92
CA GLU A 169 1.22 12.07 -17.76
C GLU A 169 0.20 11.77 -16.66
N TYR A 170 0.39 10.60 -16.04
CA TYR A 170 -0.38 10.12 -14.89
C TYR A 170 0.57 9.53 -13.88
N THR A 171 0.33 9.79 -12.60
CA THR A 171 1.10 9.21 -11.50
C THR A 171 0.26 8.17 -10.76
N PHE A 172 0.80 6.96 -10.63
CA PHE A 172 0.18 5.84 -9.92
C PHE A 172 1.01 5.53 -8.66
N GLY A 173 0.35 5.32 -7.54
CA GLY A 173 0.96 4.85 -6.31
C GLY A 173 1.63 3.46 -6.48
N ARG A 174 2.35 3.02 -5.47
CA ARG A 174 2.93 1.66 -5.45
C ARG A 174 1.86 0.57 -5.46
N ASP A 175 0.69 0.86 -4.91
CA ASP A 175 -0.50 0.00 -5.00
C ASP A 175 -1.14 0.01 -6.40
N GLY A 176 -0.65 0.84 -7.33
CA GLY A 176 -1.14 1.00 -8.70
C GLY A 176 -2.36 1.88 -8.82
N ALA A 177 -2.87 2.48 -7.75
CA ALA A 177 -3.98 3.43 -7.84
C ALA A 177 -3.53 4.76 -8.45
N LEU A 178 -4.39 5.36 -9.27
CA LEU A 178 -4.15 6.71 -9.79
C LEU A 178 -4.21 7.71 -8.63
N MET A 179 -3.11 8.38 -8.34
CA MET A 179 -2.96 9.25 -7.17
C MET A 179 -3.94 10.43 -7.18
N GLU A 180 -4.10 11.11 -8.30
CA GLU A 180 -5.05 12.23 -8.41
C GLU A 180 -6.47 11.82 -7.98
N SER A 181 -6.93 10.59 -8.28
CA SER A 181 -8.28 10.14 -7.92
C SER A 181 -8.40 9.74 -6.44
N GLU A 182 -7.34 9.29 -5.82
CA GLU A 182 -7.30 8.94 -4.40
C GLU A 182 -7.31 10.20 -3.55
N LEU A 183 -6.39 11.13 -3.83
CA LEU A 183 -6.28 12.41 -3.15
C LEU A 183 -7.56 13.25 -3.28
N ALA A 184 -8.16 13.30 -4.49
CA ALA A 184 -9.41 14.05 -4.71
C ALA A 184 -10.59 13.55 -3.88
N THR A 185 -10.61 12.25 -3.52
CA THR A 185 -11.68 11.62 -2.73
C THR A 185 -11.36 11.50 -1.23
N ALA A 186 -10.14 11.84 -0.81
CA ALA A 186 -9.71 11.79 0.58
C ALA A 186 -10.53 12.75 1.47
N LYS A 187 -10.75 12.31 2.71
CA LYS A 187 -11.51 13.02 3.74
C LYS A 187 -10.63 13.27 4.95
N VAL A 188 -11.02 14.23 5.78
CA VAL A 188 -10.39 14.45 7.09
C VAL A 188 -10.41 13.15 7.91
N GLY A 189 -9.26 12.80 8.49
CA GLY A 189 -9.00 11.59 9.23
C GLY A 189 -8.51 10.40 8.38
N ASP A 190 -8.61 10.47 7.05
CA ASP A 190 -8.05 9.42 6.20
C ASP A 190 -6.50 9.44 6.25
N VAL A 191 -5.91 8.26 6.07
CA VAL A 191 -4.46 8.10 5.88
C VAL A 191 -4.21 7.87 4.39
N ILE A 192 -3.36 8.72 3.81
CA ILE A 192 -2.96 8.64 2.40
C ILE A 192 -1.47 8.34 2.28
N LEU A 193 -1.06 7.72 1.17
CA LEU A 193 0.34 7.47 0.84
C LEU A 193 0.81 8.49 -0.19
N PHE A 194 1.89 9.24 0.12
CA PHE A 194 2.41 10.26 -0.78
C PHE A 194 3.89 10.53 -0.49
N GLY A 195 4.75 10.34 -1.50
CA GLY A 195 6.20 10.45 -1.34
C GLY A 195 6.84 9.23 -0.65
N LEU A 196 8.16 9.23 -0.60
CA LEU A 196 8.98 8.15 -0.06
C LEU A 196 10.04 8.70 0.87
N TYR A 197 10.25 8.08 2.02
CA TYR A 197 11.35 8.40 2.93
C TYR A 197 11.84 7.13 3.62
N GLU A 198 13.10 7.12 4.04
CA GLU A 198 13.65 6.02 4.82
C GLU A 198 12.96 5.92 6.17
N GLN A 199 12.43 4.76 6.53
CA GLN A 199 11.68 4.58 7.76
C GLN A 199 12.08 3.34 8.56
N ASP A 200 12.54 2.26 7.92
CA ASP A 200 12.89 1.01 8.59
C ASP A 200 14.38 0.87 8.94
N ASP A 201 15.20 1.86 8.53
CA ASP A 201 16.65 1.92 8.72
C ASP A 201 17.44 0.84 7.98
N ASP A 202 16.85 0.30 6.91
CA ASP A 202 17.51 -0.62 5.97
C ASP A 202 17.69 0.02 4.59
N LEU A 203 18.76 0.80 4.44
CA LEU A 203 19.09 1.49 3.18
C LEU A 203 19.25 0.54 1.97
N SER A 204 19.30 -0.77 2.17
CA SER A 204 19.45 -1.76 1.10
C SER A 204 18.15 -2.11 0.40
N ASN A 205 17.00 -1.90 1.03
CA ASN A 205 15.67 -2.24 0.50
C ASN A 205 14.97 -1.05 -0.19
N GLY A 206 15.49 0.17 0.00
CA GLY A 206 14.96 1.44 -0.53
C GLY A 206 13.99 2.12 0.43
N ARG A 207 13.54 3.30 0.07
CA ARG A 207 12.67 4.15 0.90
C ARG A 207 11.21 3.65 0.91
N GLU A 208 10.52 3.79 2.05
CA GLU A 208 9.14 3.41 2.27
C GLU A 208 8.17 4.55 1.94
N ASP A 209 6.91 4.18 1.65
CA ASP A 209 5.82 5.13 1.47
C ASP A 209 5.59 5.95 2.76
N ILE A 210 5.56 7.28 2.64
CA ILE A 210 5.18 8.14 3.76
C ILE A 210 3.67 8.08 3.93
N GLU A 211 3.22 7.73 5.14
CA GLU A 211 1.81 7.80 5.54
C GLU A 211 1.49 9.21 6.06
N TRP A 212 0.44 9.83 5.51
CA TRP A 212 -0.02 11.15 5.89
C TRP A 212 -1.44 11.10 6.41
N ILE A 213 -1.70 11.77 7.53
CA ILE A 213 -3.06 11.97 8.06
C ILE A 213 -3.62 13.24 7.45
N VAL A 214 -4.81 13.18 6.87
CA VAL A 214 -5.53 14.36 6.35
C VAL A 214 -6.14 15.10 7.54
N LEU A 215 -5.65 16.32 7.80
CA LEU A 215 -6.11 17.18 8.90
C LEU A 215 -7.28 18.09 8.48
N ASP A 216 -7.24 18.57 7.23
CA ASP A 216 -8.25 19.50 6.71
C ASP A 216 -8.40 19.33 5.19
N LYS A 217 -9.54 19.76 4.67
CA LYS A 217 -9.81 19.87 3.25
C LYS A 217 -10.41 21.22 2.93
N THR A 218 -9.66 22.04 2.23
CA THR A 218 -10.09 23.38 1.86
C THR A 218 -11.23 23.37 0.84
N ALA A 219 -11.95 24.50 0.69
CA ALA A 219 -13.05 24.61 -0.26
C ALA A 219 -12.62 24.42 -1.73
N ASP A 220 -11.37 24.74 -2.08
CA ASP A 220 -10.77 24.50 -3.41
C ASP A 220 -10.17 23.09 -3.55
N GLY A 221 -10.36 22.24 -2.55
CA GLY A 221 -10.01 20.81 -2.59
C GLY A 221 -8.60 20.44 -2.17
N LYS A 222 -7.77 21.40 -1.71
CA LYS A 222 -6.46 21.12 -1.13
C LYS A 222 -6.60 20.33 0.16
N LEU A 223 -5.70 19.40 0.38
CA LEU A 223 -5.61 18.62 1.61
C LEU A 223 -4.47 19.16 2.46
N LEU A 224 -4.74 19.60 3.69
CA LEU A 224 -3.70 19.77 4.71
C LEU A 224 -3.40 18.40 5.30
N VAL A 225 -2.14 18.00 5.27
CA VAL A 225 -1.71 16.72 5.80
C VAL A 225 -0.52 16.86 6.74
N VAL A 226 -0.42 15.93 7.69
CA VAL A 226 0.75 15.78 8.57
C VAL A 226 1.24 14.32 8.51
N SER A 227 2.53 14.09 8.55
CA SER A 227 3.06 12.71 8.58
C SER A 227 2.51 11.96 9.78
N ARG A 228 2.12 10.69 9.57
CA ARG A 228 1.59 9.84 10.64
C ARG A 228 2.63 9.54 11.70
N TYR A 229 3.88 9.33 11.26
CA TYR A 229 5.03 9.05 12.09
C TYR A 229 6.00 10.23 12.07
N ALA A 230 6.80 10.37 13.12
CA ALA A 230 7.97 11.22 13.08
C ALA A 230 9.07 10.53 12.28
N LEU A 231 9.56 11.19 11.23
CA LEU A 231 10.36 10.56 10.16
C LEU A 231 11.86 10.57 10.44
N ILE A 232 12.36 11.59 11.13
CA ILE A 232 13.76 11.78 11.50
C ILE A 232 13.81 12.55 12.83
N SER A 233 14.96 12.56 13.50
CA SER A 233 15.24 13.44 14.63
C SER A 233 16.40 14.35 14.26
N THR A 234 16.24 15.66 14.47
CA THR A 234 17.26 16.67 14.17
C THR A 234 16.99 17.95 14.96
N ASP A 235 17.99 18.84 14.98
CA ASP A 235 17.89 20.15 15.57
C ASP A 235 16.87 21.02 14.82
N TYR A 236 16.28 21.97 15.56
CA TYR A 236 15.47 23.02 14.94
C TYR A 236 16.38 24.05 14.25
N TYR A 237 17.52 24.35 14.91
CA TYR A 237 18.60 25.18 14.39
C TYR A 237 19.95 24.60 14.84
N ASP A 238 20.94 24.52 13.95
CA ASP A 238 22.20 23.82 14.14
C ASP A 238 23.33 24.66 14.79
N GLU A 239 23.08 25.94 15.08
CA GLU A 239 24.04 26.79 15.79
C GLU A 239 23.65 26.93 17.28
N GLU A 240 24.56 26.61 18.20
CA GLU A 240 24.36 26.69 19.63
C GLU A 240 24.14 28.12 20.11
N HIS A 241 23.18 28.31 21.03
CA HIS A 241 22.94 29.58 21.74
C HIS A 241 22.54 30.76 20.83
N VAL A 242 22.03 30.50 19.64
CA VAL A 242 21.49 31.50 18.72
C VAL A 242 19.95 31.44 18.74
N GLY A 243 19.32 32.56 19.04
CA GLY A 243 17.86 32.68 18.97
C GLY A 243 17.39 32.70 17.52
N VAL A 244 16.42 31.87 17.21
CA VAL A 244 15.89 31.75 15.85
C VAL A 244 14.42 31.38 15.89
N ASP A 245 13.64 32.01 14.99
CA ASP A 245 12.29 31.60 14.67
C ASP A 245 12.24 30.66 13.46
N TRP A 246 11.03 30.28 13.05
CA TRP A 246 10.83 29.41 11.89
C TRP A 246 11.45 29.97 10.62
N GLU A 247 11.38 31.29 10.39
CA GLU A 247 11.86 31.93 9.17
C GLU A 247 13.33 31.62 8.87
N TYR A 248 14.16 31.59 9.92
CA TYR A 248 15.61 31.41 9.81
C TYR A 248 16.09 30.01 10.22
N SER A 249 15.18 29.10 10.62
CA SER A 249 15.58 27.76 11.08
C SER A 249 16.23 26.91 9.98
N THR A 250 17.28 26.18 10.33
CA THR A 250 17.94 25.22 9.42
C THR A 250 17.01 24.06 9.10
N LEU A 251 16.12 23.70 10.01
CA LEU A 251 15.10 22.67 9.80
C LEU A 251 14.11 23.06 8.68
N ARG A 252 13.64 24.31 8.64
CA ARG A 252 12.80 24.83 7.55
C ARG A 252 13.51 24.72 6.22
N THR A 253 14.77 25.17 6.18
CA THR A 253 15.60 25.11 4.97
C THR A 253 15.75 23.67 4.49
N TRP A 254 16.04 22.72 5.39
CA TRP A 254 16.17 21.31 5.07
C TRP A 254 14.86 20.71 4.56
N LEU A 255 13.72 21.01 5.17
CA LEU A 255 12.40 20.53 4.75
C LEU A 255 12.04 20.99 3.33
N ASN A 256 12.36 22.24 2.99
CA ASN A 256 12.01 22.83 1.69
C ASN A 256 13.07 22.62 0.59
N THR A 257 14.18 21.99 0.91
CA THR A 257 15.24 21.62 -0.04
C THR A 257 15.47 20.11 -0.04
N THR A 258 16.31 19.60 0.85
CA THR A 258 16.74 18.20 0.86
C THR A 258 15.59 17.23 1.03
N PHE A 259 14.75 17.40 2.06
CA PHE A 259 13.59 16.52 2.29
C PHE A 259 12.63 16.55 1.10
N LEU A 260 12.28 17.73 0.60
CA LEU A 260 11.38 17.89 -0.55
C LEU A 260 11.95 17.22 -1.81
N ASP A 261 13.26 17.35 -2.06
CA ASP A 261 13.89 16.78 -3.25
C ASP A 261 14.05 15.26 -3.18
N GLU A 262 14.36 14.77 -1.99
CA GLU A 262 14.59 13.35 -1.78
C GLU A 262 13.30 12.52 -1.62
N SER A 263 12.25 13.11 -1.07
CA SER A 263 11.03 12.39 -0.73
C SER A 263 10.01 12.35 -1.86
N PHE A 264 10.04 13.33 -2.78
CA PHE A 264 8.97 13.48 -3.77
C PHE A 264 9.50 13.49 -5.20
N THR A 265 8.81 12.75 -6.08
CA THR A 265 9.04 12.83 -7.53
C THR A 265 8.69 14.21 -8.07
N LYS A 266 9.13 14.52 -9.30
CA LYS A 266 8.78 15.79 -9.98
C LYS A 266 7.25 15.98 -10.08
N ALA A 267 6.49 14.91 -10.32
CA ALA A 267 5.03 14.97 -10.42
C ALA A 267 4.38 15.25 -9.06
N GLU A 268 4.85 14.59 -8.00
CA GLU A 268 4.38 14.84 -6.64
C GLU A 268 4.73 16.25 -6.16
N LYS A 269 5.94 16.74 -6.42
CA LYS A 269 6.33 18.13 -6.11
C LYS A 269 5.46 19.17 -6.80
N ALA A 270 4.93 18.88 -7.99
CA ALA A 270 3.98 19.75 -8.68
C ALA A 270 2.60 19.81 -8.00
N MET A 271 2.24 18.79 -7.22
CA MET A 271 1.01 18.73 -6.41
C MET A 271 1.17 19.38 -5.03
N ILE A 272 2.39 19.74 -4.62
CA ILE A 272 2.66 20.45 -3.37
C ILE A 272 2.74 21.96 -3.68
N PRO A 273 1.67 22.74 -3.42
CA PRO A 273 1.69 24.17 -3.67
C PRO A 273 2.60 24.88 -2.66
N THR A 274 3.20 25.98 -3.07
CA THR A 274 3.80 26.93 -2.13
C THR A 274 2.69 27.56 -1.29
N THR A 275 2.87 27.62 0.02
CA THR A 275 1.91 28.11 0.99
C THR A 275 2.52 29.20 1.83
N ILE A 276 1.75 30.26 2.09
CA ILE A 276 2.14 31.27 3.07
C ILE A 276 1.98 30.69 4.47
N VAL A 277 3.09 30.55 5.18
CA VAL A 277 3.14 30.10 6.58
C VAL A 277 3.42 31.31 7.45
N LYS A 278 2.57 31.53 8.46
CA LYS A 278 2.67 32.67 9.36
C LYS A 278 3.14 32.24 10.74
N GLY A 279 3.85 33.15 11.40
CA GLY A 279 4.10 33.04 12.82
C GLY A 279 2.79 33.10 13.61
N ASP A 280 2.80 32.55 14.81
CA ASP A 280 1.69 32.63 15.76
C ASP A 280 2.21 33.06 17.14
N ALA A 281 1.27 33.32 18.06
CA ALA A 281 1.61 33.67 19.44
C ALA A 281 1.76 32.42 20.29
N ASN A 282 2.80 32.37 21.12
CA ASN A 282 2.88 31.46 22.24
C ASN A 282 2.12 32.10 23.42
N SER A 283 0.93 31.59 23.74
CA SER A 283 0.06 32.17 24.77
C SER A 283 0.66 32.10 26.18
N ASP A 284 1.54 31.15 26.44
CA ASP A 284 2.14 30.96 27.76
C ASP A 284 3.30 31.92 28.03
N SER A 285 4.24 32.03 27.09
CA SER A 285 5.38 32.94 27.19
C SER A 285 5.04 34.39 26.79
N GLY A 286 3.93 34.60 26.07
CA GLY A 286 3.57 35.89 25.48
C GLY A 286 4.45 36.28 24.29
N TYR A 287 5.29 35.39 23.79
CA TYR A 287 6.11 35.62 22.60
C TYR A 287 5.22 35.61 21.35
N ILE A 288 5.44 36.57 20.45
CA ILE A 288 4.67 36.70 19.22
C ILE A 288 5.64 36.63 18.04
N ASP A 289 5.50 35.61 17.23
CA ASP A 289 6.20 35.47 15.97
C ASP A 289 5.52 36.31 14.88
N ASN A 290 6.26 37.21 14.25
CA ASN A 290 5.75 38.07 13.18
C ASN A 290 6.48 37.81 11.87
N TYR A 291 6.48 36.56 11.40
CA TYR A 291 7.02 36.21 10.10
C TYR A 291 5.93 35.75 9.13
N GLU A 292 6.21 35.89 7.84
CA GLU A 292 5.48 35.23 6.76
C GLU A 292 6.51 34.57 5.84
N THR A 293 6.44 33.24 5.71
CA THR A 293 7.34 32.47 4.83
C THR A 293 6.56 31.80 3.72
N GLU A 294 7.24 31.55 2.60
CA GLU A 294 6.72 30.76 1.50
C GLU A 294 7.31 29.36 1.60
N ASP A 295 6.49 28.35 2.00
CA ASP A 295 6.96 27.00 2.23
C ASP A 295 6.09 25.98 1.47
N LYS A 296 6.71 24.89 1.05
CA LYS A 296 6.03 23.69 0.54
C LYS A 296 5.82 22.67 1.63
N VAL A 297 6.80 22.53 2.51
CA VAL A 297 6.76 21.63 3.67
C VAL A 297 7.07 22.45 4.92
N PHE A 298 6.29 22.29 5.96
CA PHE A 298 6.39 23.03 7.20
C PHE A 298 6.09 22.16 8.43
N LEU A 299 6.24 22.71 9.62
CA LEU A 299 5.75 22.11 10.86
C LEU A 299 4.42 22.76 11.23
N LEU A 300 3.57 22.06 11.98
CA LEU A 300 2.38 22.68 12.57
C LEU A 300 2.79 23.70 13.64
N SER A 301 1.99 24.76 13.81
CA SER A 301 2.10 25.67 14.93
C SER A 301 1.35 25.14 16.15
N ILE A 302 1.48 25.81 17.30
CA ILE A 302 0.68 25.54 18.51
C ILE A 302 -0.82 25.67 18.18
N GLU A 303 -1.23 26.75 17.52
CA GLU A 303 -2.63 26.99 17.15
C GLU A 303 -3.16 25.86 16.25
N GLU A 304 -2.41 25.48 15.22
CA GLU A 304 -2.79 24.38 14.30
C GLU A 304 -2.84 23.03 15.02
N ALA A 305 -1.88 22.73 15.88
CA ALA A 305 -1.87 21.49 16.66
C ALA A 305 -3.08 21.40 17.60
N ASN A 306 -3.49 22.50 18.23
CA ASN A 306 -4.69 22.55 19.04
C ASN A 306 -5.98 22.49 18.20
N LYS A 307 -5.98 23.10 17.02
CA LYS A 307 -7.14 23.10 16.12
C LYS A 307 -7.46 21.73 15.53
N TYR A 308 -6.45 21.00 15.12
CA TYR A 308 -6.64 19.78 14.32
C TYR A 308 -6.63 18.49 15.13
N PHE A 309 -6.13 18.50 16.37
CA PHE A 309 -6.12 17.34 17.25
C PHE A 309 -6.97 17.60 18.50
N LYS A 310 -7.80 16.63 18.84
CA LYS A 310 -8.64 16.73 20.04
C LYS A 310 -7.83 16.51 21.30
N ASN A 311 -8.15 17.25 22.35
CA ASN A 311 -7.70 16.92 23.70
C ASN A 311 -8.56 15.79 24.26
N ASP A 312 -7.92 14.74 24.80
CA ASP A 312 -8.59 13.59 25.43
C ASP A 312 -9.03 13.91 26.88
N ASP A 313 -8.36 14.85 27.53
CA ASP A 313 -8.62 15.21 28.91
C ASP A 313 -9.68 16.33 28.97
N THR A 314 -10.78 16.05 29.66
CA THR A 314 -11.87 16.98 29.90
C THR A 314 -11.70 17.77 31.20
N GLU A 315 -10.49 17.78 31.82
CA GLU A 315 -10.24 18.62 32.99
C GLU A 315 -10.30 20.09 32.57
N GLU A 316 -11.33 20.77 33.09
CA GLU A 316 -11.55 22.20 32.86
C GLU A 316 -10.29 23.00 33.24
N GLY A 317 -9.71 23.71 32.28
CA GLY A 317 -8.67 24.71 32.49
C GLY A 317 -7.25 24.33 32.06
N ARG A 318 -7.01 23.20 31.37
CA ARG A 318 -5.73 22.91 30.76
C ARG A 318 -5.82 23.00 29.23
N GLU A 319 -5.21 24.02 28.66
CA GLU A 319 -5.03 24.16 27.20
C GLU A 319 -4.00 23.15 26.66
N ASP A 320 -3.15 22.57 27.52
CA ASP A 320 -2.05 21.65 27.26
C ASP A 320 -2.43 20.15 27.34
N GLY A 321 -3.71 19.81 27.39
CA GLY A 321 -4.23 18.46 27.65
C GLY A 321 -3.64 17.35 26.79
N HIS A 322 -3.57 16.13 27.37
CA HIS A 322 -3.12 14.93 26.65
C HIS A 322 -3.97 14.65 25.41
N SER A 323 -3.36 14.14 24.33
CA SER A 323 -4.05 13.80 23.10
C SER A 323 -3.44 12.59 22.41
N VAL A 324 -4.19 11.49 22.30
CA VAL A 324 -3.76 10.32 21.55
C VAL A 324 -3.63 10.63 20.04
N GLU A 325 -4.49 11.49 19.51
CA GLU A 325 -4.46 11.88 18.08
C GLU A 325 -3.22 12.73 17.76
N ARG A 326 -2.78 13.58 18.72
CA ARG A 326 -1.60 14.44 18.58
C ARG A 326 -0.30 13.69 18.83
N ALA A 327 -0.31 12.71 19.74
CA ALA A 327 0.85 11.87 20.03
C ALA A 327 1.30 11.10 18.79
N ALA A 328 2.59 11.05 18.51
CA ALA A 328 3.15 10.37 17.37
C ALA A 328 4.22 9.35 17.77
N LYS A 329 4.38 8.29 16.97
CA LYS A 329 5.48 7.34 17.12
C LYS A 329 6.60 7.68 16.15
N PRO A 330 7.87 7.51 16.52
CA PRO A 330 8.98 7.65 15.61
C PRO A 330 9.08 6.40 14.72
N THR A 331 9.60 6.57 13.51
CA THR A 331 10.06 5.47 12.64
C THR A 331 11.28 4.79 13.26
N ALA A 332 11.70 3.61 12.75
CA ALA A 332 12.95 2.99 13.18
C ALA A 332 14.15 3.89 12.81
N TYR A 333 14.12 4.49 11.63
CA TYR A 333 15.12 5.45 11.19
C TYR A 333 15.24 6.65 12.15
N ALA A 334 14.11 7.27 12.53
CA ALA A 334 14.11 8.37 13.50
C ALA A 334 14.68 7.97 14.87
N LYS A 335 14.38 6.75 15.34
CA LYS A 335 14.94 6.23 16.63
C LYS A 335 16.45 6.13 16.57
N ASN A 336 17.00 5.61 15.49
CA ASN A 336 18.44 5.45 15.33
C ASN A 336 19.15 6.80 15.12
N HIS A 337 18.38 7.87 14.82
CA HIS A 337 18.85 9.24 14.69
C HIS A 337 18.48 10.14 15.90
N GLY A 338 18.23 9.56 17.07
CA GLY A 338 18.10 10.30 18.34
C GLY A 338 16.66 10.55 18.80
N ALA A 339 15.64 9.98 18.15
CA ALA A 339 14.29 10.02 18.71
C ALA A 339 14.21 9.12 19.95
N ASP A 340 13.75 9.71 21.07
CA ASP A 340 13.60 9.02 22.37
C ASP A 340 12.12 8.71 22.63
N PRO A 341 11.65 7.47 22.35
CA PRO A 341 10.26 7.11 22.57
C PRO A 341 9.98 6.86 24.05
N TYR A 342 8.79 7.26 24.49
CA TYR A 342 8.29 6.94 25.83
C TYR A 342 8.16 5.43 26.01
N GLU A 343 8.79 4.90 27.05
CA GLU A 343 8.68 3.51 27.46
C GLU A 343 7.82 3.39 28.73
N TRP A 344 6.58 2.90 28.57
CA TRP A 344 5.71 2.65 29.70
C TRP A 344 6.27 1.54 30.62
N LYS A 345 6.28 1.81 31.93
CA LYS A 345 6.72 0.86 32.97
C LYS A 345 5.54 0.51 33.87
N GLU A 346 5.58 -0.65 34.54
CA GLU A 346 4.53 -1.06 35.49
C GLU A 346 4.33 -0.09 36.65
N SER A 347 5.34 0.72 36.96
CA SER A 347 5.26 1.80 37.96
C SER A 347 4.49 3.03 37.48
N ASP A 348 4.27 3.17 36.19
CA ASP A 348 3.59 4.33 35.61
C ASP A 348 2.06 4.15 35.70
N PRO A 349 1.31 5.25 35.75
CA PRO A 349 -0.15 5.21 35.67
C PRO A 349 -0.61 4.40 34.47
N VAL A 350 -1.63 3.53 34.63
CA VAL A 350 -2.14 2.61 33.59
C VAL A 350 -2.70 3.38 32.39
N GLU A 351 -3.29 4.55 32.62
CA GLU A 351 -3.82 5.46 31.59
C GLU A 351 -2.75 5.95 30.63
N LYS A 352 -1.48 6.03 31.05
CA LYS A 352 -0.35 6.41 30.18
C LYS A 352 0.13 5.29 29.27
N LYS A 353 -0.32 4.05 29.48
CA LYS A 353 0.04 2.91 28.65
C LYS A 353 -0.33 3.09 27.16
N LYS A 354 -1.40 3.85 26.87
CA LYS A 354 -1.83 4.17 25.50
C LYS A 354 -0.77 4.95 24.71
N PHE A 355 0.14 5.63 25.40
CA PHE A 355 1.23 6.43 24.81
C PHE A 355 2.56 5.66 24.67
N ASN A 356 2.59 4.38 25.02
CA ASN A 356 3.82 3.59 24.90
C ASN A 356 4.36 3.60 23.47
N GLY A 357 5.61 4.01 23.31
CA GLY A 357 6.31 4.13 22.03
C GLY A 357 6.09 5.45 21.31
N THR A 358 5.37 6.42 21.88
CA THR A 358 5.24 7.79 21.33
C THR A 358 6.49 8.61 21.65
N CYS A 359 6.74 9.65 20.84
CA CYS A 359 7.90 10.54 21.02
C CYS A 359 7.47 12.00 21.01
N ARG A 360 8.32 12.85 21.52
CA ARG A 360 8.21 14.31 21.34
C ARG A 360 8.40 14.65 19.87
N TRP A 361 7.91 15.83 19.43
CA TRP A 361 8.16 16.33 18.08
C TRP A 361 7.97 17.83 17.99
N TRP A 362 8.79 18.46 17.14
CA TRP A 362 8.82 19.90 16.94
C TRP A 362 7.53 20.50 16.42
N LEU A 363 7.16 21.65 16.99
CA LEU A 363 6.26 22.63 16.39
C LEU A 363 7.10 23.80 15.82
N ARG A 364 6.50 24.61 14.94
CA ARG A 364 7.21 25.77 14.38
C ARG A 364 7.17 27.01 15.27
N THR A 365 6.28 27.08 16.25
CA THR A 365 6.12 28.20 17.19
C THR A 365 7.32 28.26 18.12
N VAL A 366 7.80 29.48 18.35
CA VAL A 366 8.84 29.72 19.36
C VAL A 366 8.36 29.29 20.75
N GLY A 367 9.23 28.69 21.55
CA GLY A 367 8.93 28.22 22.89
C GLY A 367 8.95 29.35 23.95
N HIS A 368 9.65 29.12 25.05
CA HIS A 368 9.79 30.10 26.13
C HIS A 368 10.41 31.43 25.66
N ASN A 369 11.38 31.34 24.74
CA ASN A 369 12.00 32.47 24.04
C ASN A 369 12.62 31.97 22.72
N ASP A 370 13.28 32.83 21.98
CA ASP A 370 13.86 32.52 20.68
C ASP A 370 14.99 31.47 20.66
N LEU A 371 15.52 31.05 21.82
CA LEU A 371 16.42 29.91 21.96
C LEU A 371 15.68 28.56 22.02
N TYR A 372 14.34 28.56 22.06
CA TYR A 372 13.52 27.38 22.24
C TYR A 372 12.43 27.33 21.17
N ALA A 373 12.16 26.15 20.63
CA ALA A 373 10.97 25.89 19.84
C ALA A 373 9.97 25.04 20.63
N ALA A 374 8.69 25.35 20.54
CA ALA A 374 7.63 24.58 21.16
C ALA A 374 7.59 23.15 20.60
N GLU A 375 7.11 22.22 21.38
CA GLU A 375 7.01 20.83 20.97
C GLU A 375 5.70 20.19 21.43
N VAL A 376 5.37 19.05 20.83
CA VAL A 376 4.38 18.12 21.38
C VAL A 376 5.11 17.09 22.22
N GLY A 377 4.66 16.88 23.44
CA GLY A 377 5.25 15.93 24.39
C GLY A 377 4.85 14.47 24.12
N TRP A 378 5.34 13.56 24.95
CA TRP A 378 5.12 12.11 24.79
C TRP A 378 3.65 11.69 24.88
N TYR A 379 2.84 12.43 25.64
CA TYR A 379 1.41 12.13 25.83
C TYR A 379 0.52 12.95 24.90
N GLY A 380 1.14 13.65 23.91
CA GLY A 380 0.44 14.52 23.00
C GLY A 380 0.05 15.87 23.60
N GLU A 381 0.56 16.23 24.78
CA GLU A 381 0.44 17.58 25.38
C GLU A 381 1.24 18.59 24.55
N ILE A 382 0.84 19.85 24.57
CA ILE A 382 1.65 20.94 24.03
C ILE A 382 2.62 21.41 25.13
N ASP A 383 3.90 21.33 24.84
CA ASP A 383 4.95 21.93 25.65
C ASP A 383 5.26 23.32 25.10
N TYR A 384 4.68 24.34 25.72
CA TYR A 384 4.80 25.73 25.33
C TYR A 384 6.19 26.30 25.60
N ASP A 385 6.88 25.81 26.66
CA ASP A 385 8.26 26.16 26.92
C ASP A 385 9.19 25.57 25.87
N GLY A 386 8.89 24.36 25.44
CA GLY A 386 9.59 23.65 24.37
C GLY A 386 10.98 23.20 24.76
N SER A 387 11.78 22.88 23.76
CA SER A 387 13.16 22.46 23.88
C SER A 387 14.10 23.43 23.18
N ARG A 388 15.36 23.43 23.60
CA ARG A 388 16.41 24.24 22.96
C ARG A 388 16.54 23.89 21.49
N ASN A 389 16.74 24.90 20.65
CA ASN A 389 16.82 24.78 19.20
C ASN A 389 17.93 23.81 18.72
N GLU A 390 19.02 23.71 19.48
CA GLU A 390 20.14 22.80 19.26
C GLU A 390 19.96 21.40 19.90
N SER A 391 18.77 21.05 20.36
CA SER A 391 18.48 19.73 20.93
C SER A 391 17.70 18.91 19.92
N PRO A 392 18.21 17.77 19.41
CA PRO A 392 17.51 16.99 18.40
C PRO A 392 16.13 16.53 18.89
N ARG A 393 15.11 16.79 18.10
CA ARG A 393 13.75 16.27 18.30
C ARG A 393 13.22 15.63 17.04
N PRO A 394 12.34 14.68 17.18
CA PRO A 394 11.61 14.10 16.07
C PRO A 394 10.84 15.13 15.25
N VAL A 395 10.88 14.95 13.93
CA VAL A 395 10.27 15.85 12.94
C VAL A 395 9.05 15.18 12.36
N ARG A 396 7.94 15.89 12.39
CA ARG A 396 6.65 15.49 11.84
C ARG A 396 6.20 16.52 10.80
N PRO A 397 6.63 16.37 9.54
CA PRO A 397 6.32 17.34 8.49
C PRO A 397 4.84 17.47 8.21
N ALA A 398 4.41 18.67 7.81
CA ALA A 398 3.09 18.98 7.31
C ALA A 398 3.20 19.69 5.95
N MET A 399 2.16 19.59 5.12
CA MET A 399 2.10 20.25 3.82
C MET A 399 0.67 20.32 3.29
N TYR A 400 0.45 21.16 2.29
CA TYR A 400 -0.76 21.08 1.47
C TYR A 400 -0.49 20.21 0.23
N ILE A 401 -1.48 19.41 -0.16
CA ILE A 401 -1.49 18.66 -1.42
C ILE A 401 -2.68 19.15 -2.25
N GLN A 402 -2.43 19.53 -3.51
CA GLN A 402 -3.44 19.90 -4.50
C GLN A 402 -3.61 18.72 -5.47
N PRO A 403 -4.71 17.92 -5.37
CA PRO A 403 -4.98 16.79 -6.26
C PRO A 403 -5.18 17.19 -7.72
#